data_cc1918fb7d7320eb8cc30f5fe4afc069
#
_entry.id   cc1918fb7d7320eb8cc30f5fe4afc069
#
_cell.length_a   1.000
_cell.length_b   1.000
_cell.length_c   1.000
_cell.angle_alpha   90.00
_cell.angle_beta   90.00
_cell.angle_gamma   90.00
#
_symmetry.space_group_name_H-M   'P 1'
#
loop_
_entity.id
_entity.type
_entity.pdbx_description
1 polymer ?
#
loop_
_entity_poly.entity_id
_entity_poly.type
_entity_poly.pdbx_seq_one_letter_code
_entity_poly.pdbx_strand_id
1 'polypeptide(L)'
;YNTTDYFEIDRHFGDKETFRQLVEQAHLRGMKVMLDAVFNHMGDQSAQWQDVLKHGEKSAYKDWFHIQEFPVTNDKLVNPKELPYHTFAFASYMPKLNTANPEVKDYLLSVATYWIEYFDIDAWRLDVANEVDHQFWRDFRKAVLAKKPDLYILGEVWHTSQPWHQRACPCQSNHYL
;
A
#
# COMPACT_ATOMS: atom_id res chain seq x y z
N TYR A 1 -1.88 -6.78 7.58
CA TYR A 1 -2.08 -5.99 6.35
C TYR A 1 -2.96 -4.75 6.55
N ASN A 2 -3.21 -4.31 7.77
CA ASN A 2 -3.93 -3.07 8.10
C ASN A 2 -2.96 -1.94 8.51
N THR A 3 -2.11 -1.53 7.59
CA THR A 3 -1.06 -0.53 7.79
C THR A 3 -1.64 0.79 8.29
N THR A 4 -1.14 1.29 9.42
CA THR A 4 -1.59 2.55 10.04
C THR A 4 -0.68 3.73 9.70
N ASP A 5 0.61 3.48 9.51
CA ASP A 5 1.60 4.47 9.08
C ASP A 5 2.63 3.79 8.16
N TYR A 6 2.72 4.25 6.91
CA TYR A 6 3.63 3.67 5.92
C TYR A 6 5.09 4.10 6.08
N PHE A 7 5.37 5.10 6.91
CA PHE A 7 6.72 5.58 7.15
C PHE A 7 7.34 5.06 8.46
N GLU A 8 6.60 4.25 9.23
CA GLU A 8 7.06 3.75 10.52
C GLU A 8 7.24 2.23 10.54
N ILE A 9 8.04 1.76 11.47
CA ILE A 9 8.23 0.35 11.81
C ILE A 9 7.38 0.04 13.04
N ASP A 10 6.70 -1.11 13.03
CA ASP A 10 5.99 -1.59 14.21
C ASP A 10 7.00 -1.80 15.35
N ARG A 11 6.72 -1.18 16.49
CA ARG A 11 7.58 -1.19 17.68
C ARG A 11 7.91 -2.58 18.20
N HIS A 12 7.09 -3.59 17.89
CA HIS A 12 7.37 -4.98 18.23
C HIS A 12 8.58 -5.54 17.46
N PHE A 13 8.92 -4.98 16.31
CA PHE A 13 10.03 -5.38 15.47
C PHE A 13 11.25 -4.45 15.60
N GLY A 14 11.14 -3.37 16.37
CA GLY A 14 12.20 -2.38 16.58
C GLY A 14 11.85 -1.00 16.03
N ASP A 15 12.84 -0.33 15.50
CA ASP A 15 12.76 1.02 14.93
C ASP A 15 13.47 1.11 13.57
N LYS A 16 13.50 2.30 13.00
CA LYS A 16 14.16 2.55 11.72
C LYS A 16 15.65 2.24 11.73
N GLU A 17 16.33 2.46 12.86
CA GLU A 17 17.76 2.13 12.97
C GLU A 17 17.98 0.62 13.00
N THR A 18 17.17 -0.10 13.75
CA THR A 18 17.18 -1.58 13.76
C THR A 18 16.89 -2.14 12.37
N PHE A 19 15.95 -1.55 11.63
CA PHE A 19 15.65 -1.95 10.26
C PHE A 19 16.82 -1.67 9.31
N ARG A 20 17.50 -0.52 9.44
CA ARG A 20 18.71 -0.20 8.67
C ARG A 20 19.80 -1.26 8.89
N GLN A 21 20.05 -1.61 10.13
CA GLN A 21 21.02 -2.65 10.49
C GLN A 21 20.64 -4.02 9.91
N LEU A 22 19.33 -4.35 9.90
CA LEU A 22 18.83 -5.58 9.28
C LEU A 22 19.17 -5.61 7.80
N VAL A 23 18.87 -4.53 7.05
CA VAL A 23 19.17 -4.45 5.61
C VAL A 23 20.66 -4.56 5.34
N GLU A 24 21.49 -3.83 6.08
CA GLU A 24 22.96 -3.88 5.97
C GLU A 24 23.49 -5.31 6.23
N GLN A 25 23.01 -5.95 7.28
CA GLN A 25 23.43 -7.32 7.62
C GLN A 25 22.93 -8.36 6.62
N ALA A 26 21.76 -8.15 6.00
CA ALA A 26 21.28 -8.97 4.90
C ALA A 26 22.20 -8.85 3.67
N HIS A 27 22.54 -7.63 3.27
CA HIS A 27 23.41 -7.35 2.14
C HIS A 27 24.83 -7.95 2.34
N LEU A 28 25.40 -7.83 3.53
CA LEU A 28 26.70 -8.44 3.86
C LEU A 28 26.70 -9.96 3.71
N ARG A 29 25.53 -10.60 3.77
CA ARG A 29 25.35 -12.05 3.57
C ARG A 29 24.87 -12.43 2.17
N GLY A 30 24.82 -11.48 1.25
CA GLY A 30 24.35 -11.68 -0.12
C GLY A 30 22.82 -11.86 -0.22
N MET A 31 22.06 -11.50 0.82
CA MET A 31 20.60 -11.54 0.81
C MET A 31 20.03 -10.21 0.32
N LYS A 32 18.86 -10.26 -0.29
CA LYS A 32 18.09 -9.11 -0.72
C LYS A 32 16.88 -8.89 0.20
N VAL A 33 16.48 -7.63 0.37
CA VAL A 33 15.36 -7.26 1.24
C VAL A 33 14.20 -6.76 0.41
N MET A 34 13.05 -7.40 0.58
CA MET A 34 11.78 -7.04 -0.06
C MET A 34 10.81 -6.57 1.01
N LEU A 35 10.19 -5.42 0.81
CA LEU A 35 9.08 -4.95 1.62
C LEU A 35 7.73 -5.18 0.92
N ASP A 36 6.67 -5.19 1.71
CA ASP A 36 5.30 -5.34 1.26
C ASP A 36 4.63 -3.98 1.07
N ALA A 37 4.17 -3.68 -0.14
CA ALA A 37 3.44 -2.47 -0.49
C ALA A 37 1.94 -2.73 -0.43
N VAL A 38 1.35 -2.50 0.74
CA VAL A 38 -0.09 -2.63 0.97
C VAL A 38 -0.77 -1.31 0.59
N PHE A 39 -0.91 -1.03 -0.71
CA PHE A 39 -1.36 0.26 -1.24
C PHE A 39 -2.82 0.27 -1.70
N ASN A 40 -3.49 -0.86 -1.65
CA ASN A 40 -4.92 -0.95 -1.94
C ASN A 40 -5.80 -0.32 -0.85
N HIS A 41 -5.37 -0.38 0.39
CA HIS A 41 -6.14 0.05 1.57
C HIS A 41 -5.21 0.49 2.70
N MET A 42 -5.77 1.19 3.68
CA MET A 42 -5.10 1.48 4.96
C MET A 42 -5.78 0.72 6.11
N GLY A 43 -5.12 0.69 7.27
CA GLY A 43 -5.78 0.26 8.50
C GLY A 43 -6.73 1.33 9.05
N ASP A 44 -7.78 0.92 9.72
CA ASP A 44 -8.77 1.81 10.34
C ASP A 44 -8.19 2.71 11.45
N GLN A 45 -7.01 2.36 11.98
CA GLN A 45 -6.30 3.18 12.97
C GLN A 45 -5.33 4.18 12.34
N SER A 46 -5.30 4.31 11.00
CA SER A 46 -4.51 5.35 10.34
C SER A 46 -5.02 6.74 10.66
N ALA A 47 -4.11 7.72 10.77
CA ALA A 47 -4.47 9.09 11.10
C ALA A 47 -5.48 9.68 10.09
N GLN A 48 -5.33 9.35 8.81
CA GLN A 48 -6.21 9.81 7.74
C GLN A 48 -7.63 9.26 7.89
N TRP A 49 -7.77 7.97 8.17
CA TRP A 49 -9.09 7.37 8.37
C TRP A 49 -9.76 7.85 9.67
N GLN A 50 -8.98 8.00 10.74
CA GLN A 50 -9.48 8.55 11.99
C GLN A 50 -9.97 9.99 11.84
N ASP A 51 -9.32 10.79 11.00
CA ASP A 51 -9.80 12.13 10.65
C ASP A 51 -11.13 12.09 9.91
N VAL A 52 -11.30 11.15 8.95
CA VAL A 52 -12.59 10.94 8.26
C VAL A 52 -13.69 10.56 9.24
N LEU A 53 -13.44 9.61 10.14
CA LEU A 53 -14.43 9.20 11.16
C LEU A 53 -14.84 10.37 12.06
N LYS A 54 -13.90 11.23 12.41
CA LYS A 54 -14.12 12.36 13.33
C LYS A 54 -14.81 13.55 12.66
N HIS A 55 -14.43 13.88 11.43
CA HIS A 55 -14.85 15.12 10.76
C HIS A 55 -15.85 14.90 9.61
N GLY A 56 -16.06 13.65 9.19
CA GLY A 56 -16.99 13.30 8.12
C GLY A 56 -16.69 14.05 6.83
N GLU A 57 -17.71 14.67 6.24
CA GLU A 57 -17.60 15.44 4.99
C GLU A 57 -16.61 16.63 5.07
N LYS A 58 -16.27 17.07 6.28
CA LYS A 58 -15.30 18.16 6.50
C LYS A 58 -13.86 17.69 6.61
N SER A 59 -13.63 16.39 6.59
CA SER A 59 -12.28 15.82 6.63
C SER A 59 -11.48 16.23 5.39
N ALA A 60 -10.21 16.58 5.59
CA ALA A 60 -9.26 16.80 4.50
C ALA A 60 -8.97 15.53 3.71
N TYR A 61 -9.20 14.37 4.32
CA TYR A 61 -8.89 13.05 3.76
C TYR A 61 -10.13 12.33 3.19
N LYS A 62 -11.29 12.96 3.11
CA LYS A 62 -12.52 12.31 2.64
C LYS A 62 -12.37 11.72 1.22
N ASP A 63 -11.65 12.40 0.34
CA ASP A 63 -11.43 11.99 -1.05
C ASP A 63 -10.24 11.00 -1.21
N TRP A 64 -9.57 10.67 -0.10
CA TRP A 64 -8.53 9.64 -0.08
C TRP A 64 -9.09 8.22 -0.15
N PHE A 65 -10.37 8.06 0.21
CA PHE A 65 -11.04 6.78 0.29
C PHE A 65 -12.25 6.73 -0.61
N HIS A 66 -12.70 5.54 -0.97
CA HIS A 66 -13.93 5.33 -1.70
C HIS A 66 -15.13 5.33 -0.74
N ILE A 67 -15.62 6.51 -0.39
CA ILE A 67 -16.78 6.72 0.48
C ILE A 67 -18.01 6.98 -0.38
N GLN A 68 -19.12 6.30 -0.11
CA GLN A 68 -20.38 6.42 -0.84
C GLN A 68 -21.33 7.42 -0.19
N GLU A 69 -21.37 7.43 1.14
CA GLU A 69 -22.24 8.34 1.90
C GLU A 69 -21.68 8.64 3.29
N PHE A 70 -22.15 9.71 3.91
CA PHE A 70 -21.85 10.10 5.26
C PHE A 70 -23.13 10.09 6.14
N PRO A 71 -23.01 9.86 7.47
CA PRO A 71 -21.79 9.69 8.23
C PRO A 71 -21.13 8.32 7.99
N VAL A 72 -19.81 8.29 7.99
CA VAL A 72 -19.03 7.05 7.98
C VAL A 72 -18.97 6.46 9.40
N THR A 73 -19.27 5.19 9.53
CA THR A 73 -19.10 4.43 10.77
C THR A 73 -18.28 3.18 10.49
N ASN A 74 -17.37 2.83 11.39
CA ASN A 74 -16.67 1.55 11.36
C ASN A 74 -17.22 0.57 12.41
N ASP A 75 -18.50 0.67 12.71
CA ASP A 75 -19.16 -0.28 13.61
C ASP A 75 -18.99 -1.70 13.06
N LYS A 76 -18.28 -2.53 13.83
CA LYS A 76 -18.01 -3.93 13.48
C LYS A 76 -19.27 -4.82 13.47
N LEU A 77 -20.38 -4.30 13.98
CA LEU A 77 -21.67 -4.98 13.98
C LEU A 77 -22.45 -4.78 12.66
N VAL A 78 -22.04 -3.83 11.83
CA VAL A 78 -22.65 -3.59 10.51
C VAL A 78 -22.17 -4.69 9.55
N ASN A 79 -23.11 -5.23 8.77
CA ASN A 79 -22.77 -6.14 7.68
C ASN A 79 -21.77 -5.44 6.73
N PRO A 80 -20.60 -6.04 6.46
CA PRO A 80 -19.60 -5.40 5.58
C PRO A 80 -20.13 -4.97 4.20
N LYS A 81 -21.19 -5.61 3.71
CA LYS A 81 -21.85 -5.25 2.44
C LYS A 81 -22.71 -3.98 2.52
N GLU A 82 -23.00 -3.52 3.73
CA GLU A 82 -23.84 -2.36 4.01
C GLU A 82 -23.01 -1.15 4.48
N LEU A 83 -21.67 -1.27 4.46
CA LEU A 83 -20.78 -0.17 4.83
C LEU A 83 -20.89 0.98 3.82
N PRO A 84 -20.88 2.24 4.28
CA PRO A 84 -20.94 3.40 3.39
C PRO A 84 -19.62 3.72 2.68
N TYR A 85 -18.67 2.79 2.68
CA TYR A 85 -17.38 2.91 2.03
C TYR A 85 -16.88 1.54 1.53
N HIS A 86 -15.99 1.58 0.55
CA HIS A 86 -15.35 0.36 0.05
C HIS A 86 -14.24 -0.10 0.99
N THR A 87 -14.07 -1.42 1.06
CA THR A 87 -13.03 -2.07 1.87
C THR A 87 -12.27 -3.10 1.03
N PHE A 88 -11.11 -3.54 1.52
CA PHE A 88 -10.54 -4.78 1.03
C PHE A 88 -11.42 -5.96 1.47
N ALA A 89 -11.90 -6.74 0.52
CA ALA A 89 -12.84 -7.84 0.74
C ALA A 89 -14.04 -7.37 1.60
N PHE A 90 -14.24 -7.98 2.77
CA PHE A 90 -15.29 -7.66 3.74
C PHE A 90 -14.72 -7.16 5.07
N ALA A 91 -13.51 -6.60 5.06
CA ALA A 91 -12.80 -6.16 6.25
C ALA A 91 -13.08 -4.67 6.52
N SER A 92 -14.04 -4.36 7.39
CA SER A 92 -14.42 -2.98 7.76
C SER A 92 -13.24 -2.14 8.27
N TYR A 93 -12.20 -2.79 8.80
CA TYR A 93 -10.98 -2.17 9.31
C TYR A 93 -9.89 -1.95 8.23
N MET A 94 -10.22 -2.17 6.95
CA MET A 94 -9.33 -1.98 5.80
C MET A 94 -10.00 -1.09 4.73
N PRO A 95 -10.24 0.22 5.01
CA PRO A 95 -10.85 1.13 4.05
C PRO A 95 -9.99 1.28 2.80
N LYS A 96 -10.64 1.16 1.62
CA LYS A 96 -9.97 1.18 0.32
C LYS A 96 -9.53 2.59 -0.05
N LEU A 97 -8.25 2.71 -0.43
CA LEU A 97 -7.67 3.96 -0.92
C LEU A 97 -8.12 4.26 -2.36
N ASN A 98 -8.33 5.54 -2.61
CA ASN A 98 -8.58 6.06 -3.96
C ASN A 98 -7.27 6.43 -4.65
N THR A 99 -6.61 5.46 -5.26
CA THR A 99 -5.32 5.64 -5.95
C THR A 99 -5.42 6.50 -7.23
N ALA A 100 -6.62 6.82 -7.70
CA ALA A 100 -6.85 7.81 -8.75
C ALA A 100 -6.76 9.26 -8.25
N ASN A 101 -6.91 9.48 -6.95
CA ASN A 101 -6.70 10.80 -6.33
C ASN A 101 -5.21 11.16 -6.40
N PRO A 102 -4.84 12.33 -6.99
CA PRO A 102 -3.44 12.73 -7.13
C PRO A 102 -2.69 12.82 -5.80
N GLU A 103 -3.33 13.31 -4.74
CA GLU A 103 -2.72 13.43 -3.41
C GLU A 103 -2.40 12.06 -2.81
N VAL A 104 -3.32 11.10 -2.91
CA VAL A 104 -3.10 9.71 -2.49
C VAL A 104 -1.97 9.07 -3.29
N LYS A 105 -1.98 9.26 -4.62
CA LYS A 105 -0.92 8.77 -5.49
C LYS A 105 0.43 9.33 -5.09
N ASP A 106 0.55 10.64 -4.96
CA ASP A 106 1.80 11.29 -4.58
C ASP A 106 2.31 10.85 -3.21
N TYR A 107 1.40 10.69 -2.25
CA TYR A 107 1.72 10.14 -0.93
C TYR A 107 2.28 8.72 -1.03
N LEU A 108 1.60 7.80 -1.72
CA LEU A 108 2.05 6.41 -1.85
C LEU A 108 3.34 6.28 -2.65
N LEU A 109 3.56 7.12 -3.68
CA LEU A 109 4.83 7.17 -4.42
C LEU A 109 5.97 7.67 -3.53
N SER A 110 5.69 8.64 -2.65
CA SER A 110 6.68 9.12 -1.68
C SER A 110 7.07 8.03 -0.67
N VAL A 111 6.10 7.23 -0.21
CA VAL A 111 6.37 6.04 0.62
C VAL A 111 7.28 5.05 -0.13
N ALA A 112 6.93 4.72 -1.37
CA ALA A 112 7.66 3.73 -2.16
C ALA A 112 9.12 4.13 -2.38
N THR A 113 9.38 5.41 -2.65
CA THR A 113 10.75 5.93 -2.84
C THR A 113 11.50 6.13 -1.54
N TYR A 114 10.82 6.46 -0.44
CA TYR A 114 11.42 6.66 0.87
C TYR A 114 12.22 5.44 1.35
N TRP A 115 11.62 4.25 1.33
CA TRP A 115 12.26 3.02 1.78
C TRP A 115 13.45 2.61 0.91
N ILE A 116 13.43 2.96 -0.38
CA ILE A 116 14.56 2.75 -1.29
C ILE A 116 15.71 3.71 -0.93
N GLU A 117 15.41 5.01 -0.81
CA GLU A 117 16.43 6.05 -0.62
C GLU A 117 17.09 6.01 0.75
N TYR A 118 16.32 5.72 1.80
CA TYR A 118 16.81 5.78 3.17
C TYR A 118 17.28 4.44 3.74
N PHE A 119 16.84 3.33 3.16
CA PHE A 119 17.14 2.00 3.69
C PHE A 119 17.70 1.02 2.65
N ASP A 120 17.80 1.43 1.40
CA ASP A 120 18.38 0.63 0.31
C ASP A 120 17.70 -0.74 0.12
N ILE A 121 16.38 -0.82 0.29
CA ILE A 121 15.65 -2.06 0.00
C ILE A 121 15.81 -2.45 -1.47
N ASP A 122 15.71 -3.75 -1.76
CA ASP A 122 15.99 -4.31 -3.09
C ASP A 122 14.73 -4.64 -3.89
N ALA A 123 13.59 -4.70 -3.23
CA ALA A 123 12.37 -5.14 -3.88
C ALA A 123 11.11 -4.63 -3.17
N TRP A 124 10.04 -4.54 -3.95
CA TRP A 124 8.66 -4.37 -3.48
C TRP A 124 7.80 -5.57 -3.88
N ARG A 125 7.09 -6.16 -2.93
CA ARG A 125 5.94 -7.02 -3.21
C ARG A 125 4.69 -6.16 -3.15
N LEU A 126 3.89 -6.18 -4.22
CA LEU A 126 2.66 -5.39 -4.35
C LEU A 126 1.48 -6.25 -3.90
N ASP A 127 0.97 -5.97 -2.70
CA ASP A 127 -0.17 -6.65 -2.11
C ASP A 127 -1.43 -6.40 -2.96
N VAL A 128 -2.19 -7.46 -3.24
CA VAL A 128 -3.40 -7.47 -4.07
C VAL A 128 -3.31 -6.54 -5.29
N ALA A 129 -2.23 -6.66 -6.06
CA ALA A 129 -1.92 -5.75 -7.16
C ALA A 129 -3.05 -5.65 -8.21
N ASN A 130 -3.90 -6.67 -8.32
CA ASN A 130 -5.07 -6.68 -9.21
C ASN A 130 -6.23 -5.78 -8.73
N GLU A 131 -6.21 -5.30 -7.48
CA GLU A 131 -7.23 -4.42 -6.91
C GLU A 131 -6.92 -2.93 -7.13
N VAL A 132 -5.69 -2.60 -7.54
CA VAL A 132 -5.21 -1.24 -7.78
C VAL A 132 -5.11 -0.99 -9.28
N ASP A 133 -5.39 0.24 -9.71
CA ASP A 133 -5.43 0.58 -11.14
C ASP A 133 -4.06 0.50 -11.82
N HIS A 134 -4.09 0.19 -13.12
CA HIS A 134 -2.88 0.01 -13.92
C HIS A 134 -2.05 1.30 -14.08
N GLN A 135 -2.70 2.48 -14.06
CA GLN A 135 -1.98 3.74 -14.21
C GLN A 135 -1.15 4.04 -12.96
N PHE A 136 -1.71 3.76 -11.77
CA PHE A 136 -0.95 3.87 -10.53
C PHE A 136 0.30 2.99 -10.56
N TRP A 137 0.20 1.73 -10.99
CA TRP A 137 1.37 0.84 -11.08
C TRP A 137 2.40 1.27 -12.12
N ARG A 138 1.98 1.90 -13.21
CA ARG A 138 2.94 2.50 -14.17
C ARG A 138 3.71 3.65 -13.56
N ASP A 139 3.02 4.53 -12.83
CA ASP A 139 3.63 5.67 -12.14
C ASP A 139 4.54 5.19 -11.01
N PHE A 140 4.10 4.20 -10.22
CA PHE A 140 4.90 3.52 -9.20
C PHE A 140 6.21 2.97 -9.79
N ARG A 141 6.10 2.13 -10.82
CA ARG A 141 7.27 1.55 -11.48
C ARG A 141 8.26 2.62 -11.95
N LYS A 142 7.76 3.66 -12.59
CA LYS A 142 8.58 4.78 -13.05
C LYS A 142 9.31 5.46 -11.88
N ALA A 143 8.61 5.74 -10.79
CA ALA A 143 9.16 6.41 -9.62
C ALA A 143 10.26 5.56 -8.94
N VAL A 144 9.99 4.28 -8.67
CA VAL A 144 10.93 3.41 -7.96
C VAL A 144 12.17 3.06 -8.78
N LEU A 145 12.01 2.80 -10.09
CA LEU A 145 13.15 2.52 -10.97
C LEU A 145 14.01 3.75 -11.29
N ALA A 146 13.44 4.95 -11.17
CA ALA A 146 14.24 6.19 -11.22
C ALA A 146 15.20 6.31 -10.02
N LYS A 147 14.86 5.70 -8.86
CA LYS A 147 15.70 5.69 -7.66
C LYS A 147 16.67 4.51 -7.64
N LYS A 148 16.22 3.33 -8.02
CA LYS A 148 17.02 2.10 -8.06
C LYS A 148 16.67 1.30 -9.33
N PRO A 149 17.46 1.43 -10.40
CA PRO A 149 17.13 0.85 -11.72
C PRO A 149 16.99 -0.68 -11.73
N ASP A 150 17.66 -1.37 -10.82
CA ASP A 150 17.64 -2.83 -10.65
C ASP A 150 16.67 -3.33 -9.58
N LEU A 151 15.80 -2.44 -9.06
CA LEU A 151 14.81 -2.82 -8.06
C LEU A 151 13.87 -3.88 -8.61
N TYR A 152 13.69 -4.95 -7.84
CA TYR A 152 12.74 -6.01 -8.20
C TYR A 152 11.32 -5.66 -7.77
N ILE A 153 10.35 -5.90 -8.65
CA ILE A 153 8.93 -5.63 -8.38
C ILE A 153 8.15 -6.93 -8.57
N LEU A 154 7.49 -7.38 -7.50
CA LEU A 154 6.67 -8.59 -7.47
C LEU A 154 5.22 -8.22 -7.21
N GLY A 155 4.32 -8.46 -8.15
CA GLY A 155 2.87 -8.26 -7.95
C GLY A 155 2.17 -9.53 -7.49
N GLU A 156 1.34 -9.42 -6.46
CA GLU A 156 0.38 -10.45 -6.12
C GLU A 156 -0.87 -10.30 -7.00
N VAL A 157 -1.15 -11.31 -7.82
CA VAL A 157 -2.31 -11.34 -8.70
C VAL A 157 -3.03 -12.67 -8.55
N TRP A 158 -4.29 -12.63 -8.12
CA TRP A 158 -5.08 -13.81 -7.80
C TRP A 158 -5.76 -14.44 -9.03
N HIS A 159 -5.69 -13.78 -10.17
CA HIS A 159 -6.31 -14.19 -11.42
C HIS A 159 -5.26 -14.36 -12.52
N THR A 160 -5.70 -14.50 -13.78
CA THR A 160 -4.78 -14.52 -14.92
C THR A 160 -3.97 -13.23 -14.95
N SER A 161 -2.66 -13.34 -14.75
CA SER A 161 -1.76 -12.19 -14.64
C SER A 161 -1.35 -11.56 -15.97
N GLN A 162 -1.68 -12.20 -17.09
CA GLN A 162 -1.26 -11.77 -18.43
C GLN A 162 -1.52 -10.29 -18.75
N PRO A 163 -2.67 -9.67 -18.39
CA PRO A 163 -2.90 -8.23 -18.60
C PRO A 163 -1.91 -7.33 -17.84
N TRP A 164 -1.36 -7.83 -16.73
CA TRP A 164 -0.45 -7.10 -15.85
C TRP A 164 1.00 -7.13 -16.33
N HIS A 165 1.39 -8.17 -17.11
CA HIS A 165 2.75 -8.31 -17.63
C HIS A 165 3.07 -7.39 -18.80
N GLN A 166 2.10 -7.08 -19.65
CA GLN A 166 2.40 -6.51 -20.96
C GLN A 166 2.60 -5.01 -20.98
N ARG A 167 2.08 -4.21 -20.04
CA ARG A 167 2.24 -2.74 -20.05
C ARG A 167 2.11 -2.05 -18.68
N ALA A 168 1.55 -2.69 -17.68
CA ALA A 168 1.27 -2.04 -16.39
C ALA A 168 2.33 -2.36 -15.34
N CYS A 169 2.68 -3.61 -15.21
CA CYS A 169 3.72 -4.07 -14.30
C CYS A 169 4.44 -5.24 -14.98
N PRO A 170 5.73 -5.17 -15.31
CA PRO A 170 6.52 -6.36 -15.58
C PRO A 170 6.82 -7.05 -14.25
N CYS A 171 5.76 -7.33 -13.51
CA CYS A 171 5.82 -8.04 -12.26
C CYS A 171 5.80 -9.53 -12.56
N GLN A 172 6.69 -10.29 -11.98
CA GLN A 172 6.48 -11.73 -11.92
C GLN A 172 5.29 -11.95 -10.97
N SER A 173 4.27 -12.64 -11.45
CA SER A 173 3.12 -12.96 -10.63
C SER A 173 3.40 -14.22 -9.83
N ASN A 174 3.18 -14.16 -8.52
CA ASN A 174 2.99 -15.36 -7.73
C ASN A 174 1.50 -15.71 -7.73
N HIS A 175 1.15 -16.82 -8.34
CA HIS A 175 -0.10 -17.47 -8.05
C HIS A 175 0.06 -18.22 -6.74
N TYR A 176 -0.65 -17.78 -5.71
CA TYR A 176 -0.92 -18.67 -4.59
C TYR A 176 -2.02 -19.64 -5.05
N LEU A 177 -1.65 -20.89 -5.18
CA LEU A 177 -2.59 -22.01 -5.27
C LEU A 177 -3.20 -22.29 -3.90
#